data_0db2697a257630906d246081022424ec
#
_entry.id   0db2697a257630906d246081022424ec
#
_cell.length_a   1.000
_cell.length_b   1.000
_cell.length_c   1.000
_cell.angle_alpha   90.00
_cell.angle_beta   90.00
_cell.angle_gamma   90.00
#
_symmetry.space_group_name_H-M   'P 1'
#
loop_
_entity.id
_entity.type
_entity.pdbx_description
1 polymer ?
#
loop_
_entity_poly.entity_id
_entity_poly.type
_entity_poly.pdbx_seq_one_letter_code
_entity_poly.pdbx_strand_id
1 'polypeptide(L)'
;LAPSKQADPDLFLHVVERTADGVYVTGAKAHQTGFVNSHEVLVMPTISMREGDEDYAISFAVPTDSKGITLIYGRQSCDTRKIEEYNDIDVGNKVYGGHEVLVIFDRVFVPNDRIFLNGEVKFAGMIVERFAGYHRQSYGGCKVGVGDVLIGATALAGDMAGSSKASHVKDKLIEMTHLNETL
;
A
#
# COMPACT_ATOMS: atom_id res chain seq x y z
N LEU A 1 -4.12 17.30 8.32
CA LEU A 1 -3.07 18.28 8.61
C LEU A 1 -1.89 18.03 7.65
N ALA A 2 -1.18 19.11 7.26
CA ALA A 2 0.07 18.99 6.52
C ALA A 2 1.11 18.20 7.35
N PRO A 3 2.13 17.56 6.72
CA PRO A 3 3.14 16.80 7.45
C PRO A 3 3.82 17.62 8.54
N SER A 4 4.23 18.85 8.24
CA SER A 4 4.84 19.78 9.20
C SER A 4 3.92 20.26 10.34
N LYS A 5 2.63 19.93 10.32
CA LYS A 5 1.61 20.32 11.30
C LYS A 5 1.13 19.15 12.16
N GLN A 6 1.77 18.00 12.07
CA GLN A 6 1.45 16.86 12.91
C GLN A 6 1.99 17.09 14.35
N ALA A 7 1.35 16.45 15.32
CA ALA A 7 1.79 16.53 16.71
C ALA A 7 3.16 15.83 16.93
N ASP A 8 3.40 14.79 16.14
CA ASP A 8 4.63 14.05 16.08
C ASP A 8 5.22 14.20 14.66
N PRO A 9 6.38 14.83 14.50
CA PRO A 9 7.02 15.03 13.20
C PRO A 9 7.39 13.72 12.50
N ASP A 10 7.64 12.64 13.26
CA ASP A 10 8.07 11.34 12.73
C ASP A 10 6.91 10.49 12.21
N LEU A 11 5.67 10.96 12.30
CA LEU A 11 4.54 10.28 11.65
C LEU A 11 4.69 10.19 10.13
N PHE A 12 5.30 11.21 9.52
CA PHE A 12 5.62 11.21 8.11
C PHE A 12 7.13 11.12 7.90
N LEU A 13 7.53 10.36 6.89
CA LEU A 13 8.91 10.27 6.49
C LEU A 13 9.44 11.64 6.06
N HIS A 14 10.57 12.05 6.62
CA HIS A 14 11.21 13.34 6.33
C HIS A 14 12.73 13.29 6.49
N VAL A 15 13.39 14.31 5.98
CA VAL A 15 14.83 14.50 6.13
C VAL A 15 15.12 15.10 7.50
N VAL A 16 15.96 14.42 8.28
CA VAL A 16 16.41 14.91 9.61
C VAL A 16 17.83 15.49 9.60
N GLU A 17 18.62 15.16 8.58
CA GLU A 17 19.98 15.67 8.45
C GLU A 17 20.40 15.68 6.97
N ARG A 18 21.12 16.72 6.57
CA ARG A 18 21.73 16.83 5.24
C ARG A 18 23.25 16.87 5.38
N THR A 19 23.93 16.06 4.57
CA THR A 19 25.40 15.99 4.51
C THR A 19 25.89 16.25 3.09
N ALA A 20 27.21 16.32 2.90
CA ALA A 20 27.79 16.45 1.58
C ALA A 20 27.51 15.20 0.69
N ASP A 21 27.38 14.02 1.29
CA ASP A 21 27.29 12.74 0.59
C ASP A 21 25.84 12.24 0.43
N GLY A 22 24.89 12.83 1.15
CA GLY A 22 23.48 12.41 1.12
C GLY A 22 22.68 12.97 2.28
N VAL A 23 21.53 12.34 2.55
CA VAL A 23 20.63 12.73 3.63
C VAL A 23 20.34 11.56 4.56
N TYR A 24 19.97 11.88 5.80
CA TYR A 24 19.36 10.92 6.72
C TYR A 24 17.86 11.18 6.80
N VAL A 25 17.07 10.11 6.73
CA VAL A 25 15.61 10.18 6.80
C VAL A 25 15.08 9.40 7.99
N THR A 26 14.01 9.92 8.60
CA THR A 26 13.29 9.31 9.72
C THR A 26 11.81 9.43 9.49
N GLY A 27 11.01 8.49 10.02
CA GLY A 27 9.56 8.48 9.95
C GLY A 27 8.98 7.13 9.53
N ALA A 28 7.72 7.10 9.16
CA ALA A 28 7.02 5.87 8.83
C ALA A 28 6.28 5.92 7.49
N LYS A 29 6.11 4.75 6.89
CA LYS A 29 5.29 4.51 5.70
C LYS A 29 4.38 3.32 5.95
N ALA A 30 3.07 3.52 5.90
CA ALA A 30 2.06 2.48 6.09
C ALA A 30 1.64 1.86 4.75
N HIS A 31 1.10 0.63 4.82
CA HIS A 31 0.54 -0.11 3.67
C HIS A 31 1.53 -0.34 2.53
N GLN A 32 2.68 -0.91 2.86
CA GLN A 32 3.72 -1.20 1.86
C GLN A 32 3.62 -2.66 1.42
N THR A 33 2.76 -2.90 0.43
CA THR A 33 2.55 -4.22 -0.17
C THR A 33 3.79 -4.67 -0.95
N GLY A 34 4.23 -5.91 -0.70
CA GLY A 34 5.34 -6.51 -1.44
C GLY A 34 6.73 -6.01 -1.05
N PHE A 35 6.85 -5.13 -0.07
CA PHE A 35 8.13 -4.59 0.39
C PHE A 35 9.14 -5.71 0.72
N VAL A 36 8.69 -6.73 1.44
CA VAL A 36 9.53 -7.86 1.90
C VAL A 36 10.05 -8.75 0.76
N ASN A 37 9.44 -8.67 -0.41
CA ASN A 37 9.83 -9.42 -1.60
C ASN A 37 10.62 -8.57 -2.61
N SER A 38 10.93 -7.33 -2.25
CA SER A 38 11.64 -6.38 -3.10
C SER A 38 13.11 -6.27 -2.70
N HIS A 39 13.99 -6.05 -3.66
CA HIS A 39 15.41 -5.78 -3.39
C HIS A 39 15.63 -4.31 -3.00
N GLU A 40 14.88 -3.42 -3.63
CA GLU A 40 14.94 -1.98 -3.40
C GLU A 40 13.53 -1.41 -3.26
N VAL A 41 13.40 -0.33 -2.53
CA VAL A 41 12.17 0.44 -2.41
C VAL A 41 12.35 1.83 -2.99
N LEU A 42 11.41 2.23 -3.82
CA LEU A 42 11.26 3.61 -4.26
C LEU A 42 10.28 4.31 -3.31
N VAL A 43 10.80 5.25 -2.54
CA VAL A 43 10.03 6.05 -1.60
C VAL A 43 9.62 7.37 -2.25
N MET A 44 8.39 7.80 -2.03
CA MET A 44 7.85 9.03 -2.58
C MET A 44 6.87 9.71 -1.60
N PRO A 45 6.63 11.03 -1.74
CA PRO A 45 5.56 11.70 -1.03
C PRO A 45 4.21 11.06 -1.31
N THR A 46 3.28 11.12 -0.35
CA THR A 46 1.93 10.56 -0.50
C THR A 46 0.85 11.63 -0.63
N ILE A 47 1.19 12.88 -0.38
CA ILE A 47 0.26 14.03 -0.43
C ILE A 47 0.95 15.24 -1.06
N SER A 48 0.14 16.21 -1.49
CA SER A 48 0.62 17.53 -1.88
C SER A 48 1.21 18.25 -0.67
N MET A 49 2.30 18.96 -0.89
CA MET A 49 3.06 19.67 0.13
C MET A 49 3.07 21.17 -0.14
N ARG A 50 3.37 21.95 0.89
CA ARG A 50 3.36 23.41 0.87
C ARG A 50 4.68 23.95 1.44
N GLU A 51 4.86 25.23 1.34
CA GLU A 51 5.95 25.94 2.02
C GLU A 51 5.95 25.58 3.53
N GLY A 52 7.10 25.20 4.05
CA GLY A 52 7.27 24.64 5.39
C GLY A 52 7.23 23.11 5.46
N ASP A 53 6.97 22.41 4.36
CA ASP A 53 7.00 20.94 4.27
C ASP A 53 8.25 20.44 3.49
N GLU A 54 9.29 21.26 3.32
CA GLU A 54 10.45 20.95 2.47
C GLU A 54 11.17 19.67 2.88
N ASP A 55 11.30 19.41 4.19
CA ASP A 55 11.95 18.19 4.68
C ASP A 55 11.13 16.92 4.42
N TYR A 56 9.82 17.06 4.22
CA TYR A 56 8.91 15.96 3.86
C TYR A 56 8.81 15.74 2.35
N ALA A 57 9.24 16.73 1.55
CA ALA A 57 9.28 16.64 0.09
C ALA A 57 10.52 15.87 -0.37
N ILE A 58 10.57 14.58 -0.03
CA ILE A 58 11.69 13.68 -0.34
C ILE A 58 11.23 12.48 -1.17
N SER A 59 11.98 12.15 -2.23
CA SER A 59 11.82 10.91 -2.99
C SER A 59 13.20 10.30 -3.25
N PHE A 60 13.32 9.01 -3.02
CA PHE A 60 14.60 8.30 -3.10
C PHE A 60 14.41 6.80 -3.30
N ALA A 61 15.50 6.09 -3.61
CA ALA A 61 15.54 4.64 -3.62
C ALA A 61 16.64 4.10 -2.70
N VAL A 62 16.32 3.07 -1.92
CA VAL A 62 17.28 2.37 -1.05
C VAL A 62 17.02 0.87 -1.05
N PRO A 63 18.03 0.02 -0.79
CA PRO A 63 17.83 -1.39 -0.51
C PRO A 63 16.87 -1.59 0.66
N THR A 64 16.02 -2.62 0.58
CA THR A 64 15.02 -2.91 1.61
C THR A 64 15.62 -3.36 2.94
N ASP A 65 16.86 -3.82 2.93
CA ASP A 65 17.66 -4.22 4.11
C ASP A 65 18.61 -3.14 4.62
N SER A 66 18.44 -1.88 4.17
CA SER A 66 19.26 -0.75 4.64
C SER A 66 19.21 -0.62 6.14
N LYS A 67 20.37 -0.30 6.74
CA LYS A 67 20.48 -0.07 8.18
C LYS A 67 19.50 1.04 8.61
N GLY A 68 18.72 0.79 9.64
CA GLY A 68 17.71 1.71 10.16
C GLY A 68 16.31 1.43 9.63
N ILE A 69 16.11 0.49 8.70
CA ILE A 69 14.78 0.06 8.29
C ILE A 69 14.29 -1.05 9.23
N THR A 70 13.09 -0.84 9.77
CA THR A 70 12.37 -1.84 10.57
C THR A 70 11.00 -2.09 9.95
N LEU A 71 10.63 -3.35 9.81
CA LEU A 71 9.35 -3.76 9.26
C LEU A 71 8.44 -4.27 10.37
N ILE A 72 7.25 -3.69 10.45
CA ILE A 72 6.18 -4.19 11.33
C ILE A 72 5.17 -4.90 10.44
N TYR A 73 5.11 -6.20 10.61
CA TYR A 73 4.23 -7.06 9.82
C TYR A 73 2.80 -7.01 10.36
N GLY A 74 1.86 -6.84 9.46
CA GLY A 74 0.48 -7.23 9.66
C GLY A 74 0.33 -8.76 9.59
N ARG A 75 -0.91 -9.21 9.46
CA ARG A 75 -1.18 -10.63 9.23
C ARG A 75 -0.73 -11.03 7.83
N GLN A 76 0.13 -12.03 7.75
CA GLN A 76 0.67 -12.54 6.50
C GLN A 76 -0.04 -13.83 6.06
N SER A 77 -0.01 -14.14 4.76
CA SER A 77 -0.55 -15.38 4.22
C SER A 77 0.13 -16.64 4.77
N CYS A 78 1.37 -16.51 5.23
CA CYS A 78 2.11 -17.61 5.89
C CYS A 78 1.92 -17.67 7.41
N ASP A 79 1.06 -16.84 8.00
CA ASP A 79 0.80 -16.85 9.46
C ASP A 79 -0.15 -17.99 9.82
N THR A 80 0.40 -19.06 10.36
CA THR A 80 -0.33 -20.27 10.76
C THR A 80 -0.87 -20.23 12.19
N ARG A 81 -0.48 -19.25 13.00
CA ARG A 81 -0.77 -19.21 14.46
C ARG A 81 -2.24 -19.39 14.81
N LYS A 82 -3.15 -18.83 14.00
CA LYS A 82 -4.60 -18.94 14.22
C LYS A 82 -5.24 -20.07 13.44
N ILE A 83 -4.57 -20.59 12.43
CA ILE A 83 -5.08 -21.66 11.58
C ILE A 83 -4.95 -23.00 12.27
N GLU A 84 -3.92 -23.17 13.07
CA GLU A 84 -3.69 -24.38 13.88
C GLU A 84 -4.81 -24.56 14.93
N GLU A 85 -5.38 -23.45 15.43
CA GLU A 85 -6.49 -23.49 16.40
C GLU A 85 -7.88 -23.58 15.76
N TYR A 86 -8.09 -23.02 14.57
CA TYR A 86 -9.43 -22.78 13.98
C TYR A 86 -9.60 -23.32 12.56
N ASN A 87 -8.72 -24.14 12.12
CA ASN A 87 -8.76 -24.91 10.86
C ASN A 87 -9.11 -24.09 9.61
N ASP A 88 -10.37 -23.89 9.30
CA ASP A 88 -10.82 -23.43 7.99
C ASP A 88 -11.22 -21.95 7.94
N ILE A 89 -11.16 -21.25 9.06
CA ILE A 89 -11.44 -19.82 9.09
C ILE A 89 -10.26 -19.11 8.42
N ASP A 90 -10.53 -18.36 7.33
CA ASP A 90 -9.51 -17.53 6.70
C ASP A 90 -8.53 -18.27 5.74
N VAL A 91 -9.00 -19.37 5.18
CA VAL A 91 -8.23 -20.16 4.20
C VAL A 91 -7.79 -19.32 3.00
N GLY A 92 -8.65 -18.41 2.53
CA GLY A 92 -8.33 -17.50 1.44
C GLY A 92 -7.16 -16.57 1.77
N ASN A 93 -7.11 -16.04 2.99
CA ASN A 93 -6.01 -15.19 3.44
C ASN A 93 -4.71 -15.97 3.62
N LYS A 94 -4.77 -17.24 3.99
CA LYS A 94 -3.60 -18.12 4.06
C LYS A 94 -2.98 -18.34 2.68
N VAL A 95 -3.80 -18.53 1.65
CA VAL A 95 -3.35 -18.89 0.30
C VAL A 95 -3.08 -17.65 -0.55
N TYR A 96 -3.91 -16.61 -0.42
CA TYR A 96 -3.93 -15.45 -1.30
C TYR A 96 -3.68 -14.12 -0.59
N GLY A 97 -3.39 -14.11 0.70
CA GLY A 97 -3.14 -12.90 1.48
C GLY A 97 -1.95 -12.11 0.96
N GLY A 98 -2.07 -10.80 0.98
CA GLY A 98 -0.99 -9.88 0.63
C GLY A 98 0.09 -9.80 1.71
N HIS A 99 1.29 -9.40 1.31
CA HIS A 99 2.41 -9.11 2.23
C HIS A 99 2.45 -7.60 2.49
N GLU A 100 1.72 -7.18 3.52
CA GLU A 100 1.66 -5.79 3.92
C GLU A 100 2.50 -5.53 5.16
N VAL A 101 3.26 -4.42 5.13
CA VAL A 101 4.07 -3.99 6.25
C VAL A 101 3.92 -2.49 6.50
N LEU A 102 4.07 -2.09 7.76
CA LEU A 102 4.44 -0.74 8.14
C LEU A 102 5.97 -0.69 8.17
N VAL A 103 6.54 0.29 7.48
CA VAL A 103 7.99 0.50 7.41
C VAL A 103 8.36 1.70 8.27
N ILE A 104 9.29 1.48 9.20
CA ILE A 104 9.87 2.53 10.02
C ILE A 104 11.27 2.78 9.52
N PHE A 105 11.60 4.04 9.31
CA PHE A 105 12.92 4.55 8.97
C PHE A 105 13.48 5.26 10.20
N ASP A 106 14.58 4.76 10.72
CA ASP A 106 15.30 5.37 11.86
C ASP A 106 16.70 5.77 11.38
N ARG A 107 16.84 7.04 11.03
CA ARG A 107 18.07 7.61 10.50
C ARG A 107 18.70 6.79 9.37
N VAL A 108 17.87 6.44 8.38
CA VAL A 108 18.34 5.71 7.19
C VAL A 108 19.12 6.68 6.30
N PHE A 109 20.36 6.32 5.95
CA PHE A 109 21.17 7.10 5.04
C PHE A 109 20.78 6.87 3.59
N VAL A 110 20.59 7.96 2.85
CA VAL A 110 20.28 7.97 1.42
C VAL A 110 21.37 8.76 0.71
N PRO A 111 22.20 8.14 -0.13
CA PRO A 111 23.24 8.83 -0.89
C PRO A 111 22.63 9.75 -1.97
N ASN A 112 23.36 10.80 -2.33
CA ASN A 112 22.87 11.83 -3.27
C ASN A 112 22.44 11.29 -4.65
N ASP A 113 23.11 10.26 -5.16
CA ASP A 113 22.82 9.64 -6.44
C ASP A 113 21.52 8.77 -6.44
N ARG A 114 20.96 8.57 -5.25
CA ARG A 114 19.71 7.83 -5.02
C ARG A 114 18.53 8.74 -4.68
N ILE A 115 18.70 10.06 -4.72
CA ILE A 115 17.66 11.04 -4.39
C ILE A 115 17.07 11.60 -5.69
N PHE A 116 15.74 11.62 -5.79
CA PHE A 116 15.00 12.10 -6.97
C PHE A 116 14.23 13.39 -6.71
N LEU A 117 13.92 13.67 -5.44
CA LEU A 117 13.29 14.91 -4.96
C LEU A 117 13.89 15.24 -3.59
N ASN A 118 14.29 16.49 -3.34
CA ASN A 118 14.93 16.90 -2.09
C ASN A 118 14.54 18.33 -1.68
N GLY A 119 13.28 18.51 -1.30
CA GLY A 119 12.76 19.77 -0.81
C GLY A 119 11.93 20.58 -1.81
N GLU A 120 11.82 20.14 -3.06
CA GLU A 120 11.06 20.86 -4.09
C GLU A 120 9.56 20.58 -3.96
N VAL A 121 8.92 21.18 -2.95
CA VAL A 121 7.51 20.98 -2.57
C VAL A 121 6.53 21.08 -3.75
N LYS A 122 6.81 21.96 -4.73
CA LYS A 122 5.97 22.14 -5.92
C LYS A 122 5.85 20.89 -6.79
N PHE A 123 6.82 19.98 -6.72
CA PHE A 123 6.82 18.74 -7.50
C PHE A 123 6.23 17.56 -6.75
N ALA A 124 6.08 17.63 -5.43
CA ALA A 124 5.53 16.54 -4.62
C ALA A 124 4.13 16.13 -5.10
N GLY A 125 3.24 17.10 -5.32
CA GLY A 125 1.90 16.85 -5.84
C GLY A 125 1.90 16.23 -7.24
N MET A 126 2.79 16.68 -8.12
CA MET A 126 2.92 16.15 -9.49
C MET A 126 3.39 14.67 -9.49
N ILE A 127 4.33 14.31 -8.64
CA ILE A 127 4.79 12.92 -8.48
C ILE A 127 3.63 12.03 -8.05
N VAL A 128 2.88 12.46 -7.03
CA VAL A 128 1.71 11.72 -6.52
C VAL A 128 0.65 11.54 -7.62
N GLU A 129 0.31 12.61 -8.33
CA GLU A 129 -0.69 12.59 -9.40
C GLU A 129 -0.31 11.61 -10.52
N ARG A 130 0.91 11.70 -11.02
CA ARG A 130 1.39 10.83 -12.10
C ARG A 130 1.48 9.38 -11.66
N PHE A 131 2.04 9.12 -10.49
CA PHE A 131 2.06 7.78 -9.93
C PHE A 131 0.64 7.21 -9.78
N ALA A 132 -0.27 7.96 -9.17
CA ALA A 132 -1.64 7.52 -8.94
C ALA A 132 -2.39 7.23 -10.24
N GLY A 133 -2.17 8.02 -11.30
CA GLY A 133 -2.76 7.80 -12.61
C GLY A 133 -2.37 6.44 -13.19
N TYR A 134 -1.08 6.13 -13.23
CA TYR A 134 -0.59 4.84 -13.74
C TYR A 134 -0.91 3.66 -12.81
N HIS A 135 -0.78 3.86 -11.51
CA HIS A 135 -1.09 2.83 -10.52
C HIS A 135 -2.57 2.41 -10.57
N ARG A 136 -3.49 3.36 -10.67
CA ARG A 136 -4.93 3.08 -10.76
C ARG A 136 -5.30 2.33 -12.04
N GLN A 137 -4.58 2.52 -13.11
CA GLN A 137 -4.77 1.79 -14.35
C GLN A 137 -4.50 0.28 -14.17
N SER A 138 -3.40 -0.10 -13.51
CA SER A 138 -3.10 -1.50 -13.17
C SER A 138 -4.06 -2.06 -12.12
N TYR A 139 -4.62 -1.19 -11.28
CA TYR A 139 -5.57 -1.56 -10.25
C TYR A 139 -6.91 -2.09 -10.81
N GLY A 140 -7.32 -1.61 -11.99
CA GLY A 140 -8.49 -2.12 -12.70
C GLY A 140 -8.43 -3.64 -12.91
N GLY A 141 -7.30 -4.14 -13.42
CA GLY A 141 -7.10 -5.57 -13.62
C GLY A 141 -7.22 -6.40 -12.34
N CYS A 142 -6.65 -5.92 -11.23
CA CYS A 142 -6.78 -6.58 -9.93
C CYS A 142 -8.24 -6.60 -9.44
N LYS A 143 -8.98 -5.52 -9.66
CA LYS A 143 -10.39 -5.42 -9.23
C LYS A 143 -11.30 -6.36 -9.99
N VAL A 144 -11.10 -6.52 -11.28
CA VAL A 144 -11.87 -7.50 -12.10
C VAL A 144 -11.67 -8.91 -11.54
N GLY A 145 -10.44 -9.34 -11.28
CA GLY A 145 -10.17 -10.67 -10.72
C GLY A 145 -10.80 -10.88 -9.33
N VAL A 146 -10.77 -9.88 -8.45
CA VAL A 146 -11.47 -9.95 -7.15
C VAL A 146 -12.99 -9.96 -7.35
N GLY A 147 -13.50 -9.20 -8.31
CA GLY A 147 -14.92 -9.17 -8.69
C GLY A 147 -15.43 -10.55 -9.09
N ASP A 148 -14.69 -11.29 -9.91
CA ASP A 148 -15.06 -12.66 -10.31
C ASP A 148 -15.19 -13.60 -9.11
N VAL A 149 -14.26 -13.51 -8.15
CA VAL A 149 -14.32 -14.31 -6.91
C VAL A 149 -15.55 -13.93 -6.09
N LEU A 150 -15.85 -12.63 -5.95
CA LEU A 150 -17.04 -12.17 -5.21
C LEU A 150 -18.34 -12.60 -5.87
N ILE A 151 -18.43 -12.55 -7.20
CA ILE A 151 -19.60 -13.02 -7.95
C ILE A 151 -19.80 -14.53 -7.73
N GLY A 152 -18.73 -15.31 -7.86
CA GLY A 152 -18.77 -16.76 -7.62
C GLY A 152 -19.17 -17.11 -6.18
N ALA A 153 -18.60 -16.45 -5.19
CA ALA A 153 -18.94 -16.63 -3.78
C ALA A 153 -20.41 -16.26 -3.49
N THR A 154 -20.90 -15.18 -4.09
CA THR A 154 -22.31 -14.75 -3.93
C THR A 154 -23.27 -15.75 -4.55
N ALA A 155 -22.96 -16.27 -5.73
CA ALA A 155 -23.76 -17.31 -6.39
C ALA A 155 -23.81 -18.58 -5.53
N LEU A 156 -22.66 -19.04 -5.03
CA LEU A 156 -22.57 -20.21 -4.15
C LEU A 156 -23.36 -20.02 -2.85
N ALA A 157 -23.23 -18.85 -2.21
CA ALA A 157 -24.00 -18.53 -1.01
C ALA A 157 -25.52 -18.53 -1.27
N GLY A 158 -25.96 -18.04 -2.44
CA GLY A 158 -27.36 -18.10 -2.87
C GLY A 158 -27.86 -19.54 -3.04
N ASP A 159 -27.05 -20.42 -3.60
CA ASP A 159 -27.37 -21.84 -3.76
C ASP A 159 -27.46 -22.55 -2.40
N MET A 160 -26.48 -22.34 -1.52
CA MET A 160 -26.48 -22.91 -0.16
C MET A 160 -27.69 -22.45 0.67
N ALA A 161 -28.12 -21.21 0.48
CA ALA A 161 -29.32 -20.65 1.13
C ALA A 161 -30.65 -21.09 0.45
N GLY A 162 -30.60 -21.82 -0.66
CA GLY A 162 -31.78 -22.20 -1.44
C GLY A 162 -32.51 -21.04 -2.11
N SER A 163 -31.84 -19.88 -2.23
CA SER A 163 -32.43 -18.63 -2.76
C SER A 163 -31.97 -18.25 -4.18
N SER A 164 -31.14 -19.05 -4.82
CA SER A 164 -30.53 -18.75 -6.13
C SER A 164 -31.58 -18.54 -7.26
N LYS A 165 -32.81 -19.07 -7.13
CA LYS A 165 -33.87 -18.87 -8.07
C LYS A 165 -34.70 -17.61 -7.86
N ALA A 166 -34.55 -16.94 -6.72
CA ALA A 166 -35.28 -15.72 -6.40
C ALA A 166 -34.85 -14.57 -7.33
N SER A 167 -35.82 -13.80 -7.83
CA SER A 167 -35.58 -12.73 -8.80
C SER A 167 -34.59 -11.68 -8.26
N HIS A 168 -34.80 -11.25 -7.04
CA HIS A 168 -33.92 -10.23 -6.41
C HIS A 168 -32.47 -10.70 -6.23
N VAL A 169 -32.21 -12.01 -6.04
CA VAL A 169 -30.84 -12.56 -5.99
C VAL A 169 -30.23 -12.56 -7.38
N LYS A 170 -30.99 -12.98 -8.40
CA LYS A 170 -30.56 -12.93 -9.80
C LYS A 170 -30.24 -11.50 -10.25
N ASP A 171 -31.09 -10.54 -9.88
CA ASP A 171 -30.90 -9.13 -10.22
C ASP A 171 -29.57 -8.62 -9.63
N LYS A 172 -29.23 -9.00 -8.39
CA LYS A 172 -27.94 -8.62 -7.78
C LYS A 172 -26.75 -9.27 -8.45
N LEU A 173 -26.83 -10.52 -8.84
CA LEU A 173 -25.75 -11.19 -9.59
C LEU A 173 -25.56 -10.56 -10.97
N ILE A 174 -26.64 -10.19 -11.65
CA ILE A 174 -26.57 -9.48 -12.93
C ILE A 174 -25.90 -8.11 -12.74
N GLU A 175 -26.29 -7.35 -11.70
CA GLU A 175 -25.69 -6.06 -11.38
C GLU A 175 -24.18 -6.19 -11.10
N MET A 176 -23.78 -7.16 -10.27
CA MET A 176 -22.39 -7.45 -9.96
C MET A 176 -21.57 -7.77 -11.22
N THR A 177 -22.11 -8.66 -12.08
CA THR A 177 -21.47 -9.05 -13.33
C THR A 177 -21.33 -7.84 -14.25
N HIS A 178 -22.40 -7.06 -14.43
CA HIS A 178 -22.37 -5.86 -15.27
C HIS A 178 -21.32 -4.85 -14.79
N LEU A 179 -21.25 -4.59 -13.48
CA LEU A 179 -20.25 -3.67 -12.92
C LEU A 179 -18.82 -4.19 -13.12
N ASN A 180 -18.62 -5.51 -12.97
CA ASN A 180 -17.29 -6.12 -13.14
C ASN A 180 -16.82 -6.09 -14.61
N GLU A 181 -17.72 -6.32 -15.55
CA GLU A 181 -17.43 -6.30 -17.00
C GLU A 181 -17.23 -4.88 -17.56
N THR A 182 -17.65 -3.85 -16.83
CA THR A 182 -17.55 -2.44 -17.25
C THR A 182 -16.45 -1.66 -16.53
N LEU A 183 -15.69 -2.30 -15.67
CA LEU A 183 -14.59 -1.68 -14.91
C LEU A 183 -13.34 -1.58 -15.76
#